data_78c6ab472d250fdf093e839733049f04
#
_entry.id   78c6ab472d250fdf093e839733049f04
#
_cell.length_a   1.000
_cell.length_b   1.000
_cell.length_c   1.000
_cell.angle_alpha   90.00
_cell.angle_beta   90.00
_cell.angle_gamma   90.00
#
_symmetry.space_group_name_H-M   'P 1'
#
loop_
_entity.id
_entity.type
_entity.pdbx_description
1 polymer ?
#
loop_
_entity_poly.entity_id
_entity_poly.type
_entity_poly.pdbx_seq_one_letter_code
_entity_poly.pdbx_strand_id
1 'polypeptide(L)'
;NASGSDKKRTKMTQDRVVIFDTTLRDGEQSPGATMTHAEKLEIAGLLDDMGVDIIEAGFPIASEGDFNAVSEIAKNTESSIICGLARAQFGDIDRCWEAVQHARRPRIHTFIGTSPLHRAIPNLTMDEMAERIEQTVTHARNLCDNIQWSPMDATRTELDYLYRVVEIAIKSGATTINIPDTVGYTAPRESAELIKKLIKNVPGADSVVFATHCHNDLGMATANSL
;
A
#
# COMPACT_ATOMS: atom_id res chain seq x y z
N ASN A 1 47.39 28.51 12.36
CA ASN A 1 46.68 27.84 11.28
C ASN A 1 46.19 26.50 11.78
N ALA A 2 45.00 26.47 12.31
CA ALA A 2 44.29 25.23 12.70
C ALA A 2 43.06 25.10 11.79
N SER A 3 43.12 24.14 10.89
CA SER A 3 42.01 23.72 10.03
C SER A 3 41.02 22.90 10.87
N GLY A 4 39.91 23.51 11.21
CA GLY A 4 38.80 22.83 11.79
C GLY A 4 38.14 21.89 10.78
N SER A 5 38.27 20.59 10.95
CA SER A 5 37.51 19.60 10.22
C SER A 5 36.08 19.53 10.79
N ASP A 6 35.17 20.15 10.11
CA ASP A 6 33.75 20.08 10.38
C ASP A 6 33.26 18.66 10.07
N LYS A 7 33.29 17.79 11.09
CA LYS A 7 32.65 16.48 11.03
C LYS A 7 31.14 16.71 11.02
N LYS A 8 30.53 16.74 9.83
CA LYS A 8 29.06 16.54 9.68
C LYS A 8 28.66 15.27 10.43
N ARG A 9 28.09 15.45 11.60
CA ARG A 9 27.37 14.39 12.31
C ARG A 9 26.21 13.99 11.41
N THR A 10 26.37 12.88 10.71
CA THR A 10 25.24 12.18 10.07
C THR A 10 24.26 11.84 11.19
N LYS A 11 23.12 12.52 11.22
CA LYS A 11 22.01 12.16 12.08
C LYS A 11 21.65 10.72 11.68
N MET A 12 21.98 9.74 12.50
CA MET A 12 21.41 8.39 12.35
C MET A 12 19.90 8.57 12.51
N THR A 13 19.18 8.53 11.42
CA THR A 13 17.74 8.33 11.43
C THR A 13 17.53 6.94 12.00
N GLN A 14 16.85 6.88 13.13
CA GLN A 14 16.49 5.61 13.75
C GLN A 14 15.60 4.86 12.75
N ASP A 15 16.01 3.68 12.30
CA ASP A 15 15.18 2.82 11.46
C ASP A 15 13.85 2.56 12.19
N ARG A 16 12.75 2.99 11.58
CA ARG A 16 11.43 2.83 12.15
C ARG A 16 10.62 1.90 11.27
N VAL A 17 10.10 0.83 11.86
CA VAL A 17 9.07 0.01 11.24
C VAL A 17 7.73 0.69 11.43
N VAL A 18 6.96 0.79 10.35
CA VAL A 18 5.61 1.37 10.33
C VAL A 18 4.61 0.24 10.21
N ILE A 19 3.65 0.19 11.14
CA ILE A 19 2.62 -0.85 11.16
C ILE A 19 1.41 -0.38 10.36
N PHE A 20 1.05 -1.19 9.36
CA PHE A 20 -0.12 -1.00 8.51
C PHE A 20 -1.13 -2.11 8.80
N ASP A 21 -2.20 -1.76 9.50
CA ASP A 21 -3.28 -2.69 9.84
C ASP A 21 -4.32 -2.78 8.73
N THR A 22 -4.70 -3.99 8.35
CA THR A 22 -5.67 -4.28 7.29
C THR A 22 -6.90 -5.04 7.80
N THR A 23 -7.13 -5.08 9.11
CA THR A 23 -8.26 -5.80 9.72
C THR A 23 -9.59 -5.39 9.11
N LEU A 24 -9.79 -4.09 8.91
CA LEU A 24 -11.04 -3.51 8.39
C LEU A 24 -11.21 -3.60 6.86
N ARG A 25 -10.21 -4.11 6.14
CA ARG A 25 -10.28 -4.30 4.70
C ARG A 25 -9.99 -5.75 4.30
N ASP A 26 -8.73 -6.21 4.39
CA ASP A 26 -8.32 -7.56 3.98
C ASP A 26 -8.80 -8.61 4.98
N GLY A 27 -8.70 -8.31 6.26
CA GLY A 27 -9.17 -9.16 7.34
C GLY A 27 -10.68 -9.45 7.25
N GLU A 28 -11.47 -8.44 6.91
CA GLU A 28 -12.93 -8.57 6.74
C GLU A 28 -13.32 -9.48 5.56
N GLN A 29 -12.45 -9.65 4.57
CA GLN A 29 -12.70 -10.53 3.43
C GLN A 29 -12.62 -12.02 3.78
N SER A 30 -12.13 -12.36 4.97
CA SER A 30 -12.08 -13.74 5.45
C SER A 30 -13.50 -14.26 5.72
N PRO A 31 -13.82 -15.54 5.39
CA PRO A 31 -15.12 -16.11 5.66
C PRO A 31 -15.53 -15.99 7.14
N GLY A 32 -16.69 -15.37 7.40
CA GLY A 32 -17.22 -15.18 8.74
C GLY A 32 -16.66 -13.98 9.52
N ALA A 33 -15.79 -13.16 8.91
CA ALA A 33 -15.21 -11.99 9.52
C ALA A 33 -15.88 -10.66 9.12
N THR A 34 -17.01 -10.72 8.42
CA THR A 34 -17.77 -9.53 8.03
C THR A 34 -18.25 -8.77 9.26
N MET A 35 -18.02 -7.48 9.28
CA MET A 35 -18.34 -6.59 10.39
C MET A 35 -19.50 -5.65 10.05
N THR A 36 -20.29 -5.32 11.05
CA THR A 36 -21.28 -4.24 10.96
C THR A 36 -20.57 -2.88 10.95
N HIS A 37 -21.28 -1.84 10.52
CA HIS A 37 -20.77 -0.47 10.55
C HIS A 37 -20.28 -0.06 11.96
N ALA A 38 -21.06 -0.37 13.00
CA ALA A 38 -20.70 -0.04 14.38
C ALA A 38 -19.43 -0.77 14.85
N GLU A 39 -19.28 -2.05 14.50
CA GLU A 39 -18.08 -2.83 14.82
C GLU A 39 -16.83 -2.28 14.12
N LYS A 40 -16.96 -1.84 12.86
CA LYS A 40 -15.85 -1.19 12.14
C LYS A 40 -15.37 0.07 12.85
N LEU A 41 -16.28 0.90 13.33
CA LEU A 41 -15.94 2.13 14.06
C LEU A 41 -15.27 1.82 15.40
N GLU A 42 -15.79 0.85 16.15
CA GLU A 42 -15.21 0.42 17.42
C GLU A 42 -13.78 -0.11 17.22
N ILE A 43 -13.58 -0.98 16.25
CA ILE A 43 -12.24 -1.54 15.93
C ILE A 43 -11.28 -0.44 15.47
N ALA A 44 -11.72 0.49 14.63
CA ALA A 44 -10.89 1.61 14.20
C ALA A 44 -10.43 2.46 15.40
N GLY A 45 -11.32 2.74 16.35
CA GLY A 45 -10.99 3.45 17.58
C GLY A 45 -9.97 2.70 18.43
N LEU A 46 -10.14 1.39 18.61
CA LEU A 46 -9.19 0.56 19.35
C LEU A 46 -7.81 0.52 18.68
N LEU A 47 -7.75 0.43 17.35
CA LEU A 47 -6.48 0.45 16.61
C LEU A 47 -5.78 1.81 16.74
N ASP A 48 -6.51 2.91 16.71
CA ASP A 48 -5.97 4.26 16.91
C ASP A 48 -5.43 4.44 18.34
N ASP A 49 -6.18 3.99 19.34
CA ASP A 49 -5.76 4.00 20.76
C ASP A 49 -4.53 3.12 21.01
N MET A 50 -4.38 2.01 20.32
CA MET A 50 -3.19 1.16 20.34
C MET A 50 -1.97 1.81 19.71
N GLY A 51 -2.15 2.89 18.95
CA GLY A 51 -1.07 3.60 18.27
C GLY A 51 -0.61 2.95 16.97
N VAL A 52 -1.49 2.24 16.27
CA VAL A 52 -1.23 1.72 14.92
C VAL A 52 -0.95 2.90 13.99
N ASP A 53 0.12 2.82 13.20
CA ASP A 53 0.53 3.93 12.34
C ASP A 53 -0.46 4.21 11.21
N ILE A 54 -1.00 3.15 10.60
CA ILE A 54 -1.88 3.24 9.43
C ILE A 54 -2.99 2.20 9.56
N ILE A 55 -4.23 2.62 9.34
CA ILE A 55 -5.42 1.76 9.30
C ILE A 55 -5.99 1.78 7.88
N GLU A 56 -6.00 0.64 7.20
CA GLU A 56 -6.72 0.49 5.94
C GLU A 56 -8.20 0.21 6.26
N ALA A 57 -8.99 1.28 6.18
CA ALA A 57 -10.34 1.32 6.73
C ALA A 57 -11.40 0.63 5.86
N GLY A 58 -11.09 0.34 4.59
CA GLY A 58 -12.01 -0.36 3.69
C GLY A 58 -11.77 -0.07 2.21
N PHE A 59 -12.77 -0.44 1.41
CA PHE A 59 -12.77 -0.30 -0.06
C PHE A 59 -13.98 0.52 -0.52
N PRO A 60 -13.89 1.86 -0.53
CA PRO A 60 -15.04 2.76 -0.66
C PRO A 60 -15.92 2.58 -1.90
N ILE A 61 -15.38 2.04 -3.00
CA ILE A 61 -16.15 1.77 -4.22
C ILE A 61 -16.97 0.48 -4.13
N ALA A 62 -16.68 -0.41 -3.17
CA ALA A 62 -17.34 -1.71 -3.09
C ALA A 62 -18.84 -1.59 -2.75
N SER A 63 -19.21 -0.65 -1.88
CA SER A 63 -20.60 -0.38 -1.50
C SER A 63 -20.75 0.99 -0.83
N GLU A 64 -21.97 1.50 -0.76
CA GLU A 64 -22.29 2.70 0.04
C GLU A 64 -22.00 2.48 1.54
N GLY A 65 -22.18 1.26 2.04
CA GLY A 65 -21.86 0.89 3.42
C GLY A 65 -20.37 1.05 3.72
N ASP A 66 -19.50 0.54 2.84
CA ASP A 66 -18.06 0.69 2.95
C ASP A 66 -17.63 2.15 2.84
N PHE A 67 -18.19 2.88 1.89
CA PHE A 67 -17.91 4.31 1.75
C PHE A 67 -18.25 5.08 3.04
N ASN A 68 -19.43 4.85 3.60
CA ASN A 68 -19.88 5.52 4.81
C ASN A 68 -19.01 5.16 6.02
N ALA A 69 -18.65 3.87 6.16
CA ALA A 69 -17.77 3.42 7.23
C ALA A 69 -16.37 4.07 7.15
N VAL A 70 -15.74 4.05 5.97
CA VAL A 70 -14.44 4.69 5.77
C VAL A 70 -14.50 6.20 6.01
N SER A 71 -15.57 6.87 5.55
CA SER A 71 -15.75 8.31 5.75
C SER A 71 -15.92 8.67 7.22
N GLU A 72 -16.64 7.86 7.98
CA GLU A 72 -16.85 8.10 9.41
C GLU A 72 -15.59 7.80 10.23
N ILE A 73 -14.88 6.72 9.92
CA ILE A 73 -13.57 6.41 10.50
C ILE A 73 -12.59 7.57 10.23
N ALA A 74 -12.55 8.08 8.99
CA ALA A 74 -11.67 9.18 8.62
C ALA A 74 -11.92 10.46 9.43
N LYS A 75 -13.18 10.73 9.79
CA LYS A 75 -13.56 11.92 10.59
C LYS A 75 -13.25 11.77 12.06
N ASN A 76 -13.28 10.55 12.60
CA ASN A 76 -13.21 10.29 14.04
C ASN A 76 -11.82 9.81 14.51
N THR A 77 -10.91 9.43 13.60
CA THR A 77 -9.56 8.99 13.94
C THR A 77 -8.61 10.16 14.09
N GLU A 78 -7.82 10.17 15.16
CA GLU A 78 -6.98 11.32 15.52
C GLU A 78 -5.49 11.13 15.21
N SER A 79 -4.94 9.93 15.42
CA SER A 79 -3.51 9.66 15.43
C SER A 79 -3.04 8.89 14.21
N SER A 80 -3.79 7.85 13.81
CA SER A 80 -3.45 6.98 12.70
C SER A 80 -3.64 7.64 11.34
N ILE A 81 -2.88 7.21 10.35
CA ILE A 81 -3.17 7.51 8.94
C ILE A 81 -4.35 6.65 8.52
N ILE A 82 -5.38 7.26 7.95
CA ILE A 82 -6.52 6.50 7.41
C ILE A 82 -6.33 6.30 5.91
N CYS A 83 -6.31 5.04 5.53
CA CYS A 83 -6.09 4.57 4.18
C CYS A 83 -7.36 3.96 3.61
N GLY A 84 -7.68 4.29 2.38
CA GLY A 84 -8.70 3.61 1.58
C GLY A 84 -8.08 2.89 0.40
N LEU A 85 -8.67 1.75 0.01
CA LEU A 85 -8.25 0.98 -1.15
C LEU A 85 -8.99 1.44 -2.41
N ALA A 86 -8.27 1.46 -3.55
CA ALA A 86 -8.81 1.78 -4.87
C ALA A 86 -8.14 0.94 -5.95
N ARG A 87 -8.90 0.40 -6.90
CA ARG A 87 -8.32 -0.16 -8.13
C ARG A 87 -7.68 0.96 -8.95
N ALA A 88 -6.77 0.59 -9.85
CA ALA A 88 -6.16 1.53 -10.81
C ALA A 88 -7.20 2.01 -11.85
N GLN A 89 -8.20 2.75 -11.40
CA GLN A 89 -9.27 3.39 -12.17
C GLN A 89 -9.61 4.74 -11.54
N PHE A 90 -9.83 5.77 -12.36
CA PHE A 90 -10.08 7.13 -11.88
C PHE A 90 -11.28 7.18 -10.92
N GLY A 91 -12.42 6.58 -11.29
CA GLY A 91 -13.61 6.59 -10.44
C GLY A 91 -13.44 5.90 -9.08
N ASP A 92 -12.62 4.85 -9.00
CA ASP A 92 -12.31 4.20 -7.73
C ASP A 92 -11.44 5.10 -6.85
N ILE A 93 -10.46 5.77 -7.46
CA ILE A 93 -9.55 6.69 -6.77
C ILE A 93 -10.30 7.92 -6.27
N ASP A 94 -11.18 8.49 -7.10
CA ASP A 94 -12.02 9.63 -6.71
C ASP A 94 -12.93 9.25 -5.54
N ARG A 95 -13.58 8.09 -5.60
CA ARG A 95 -14.45 7.61 -4.52
C ARG A 95 -13.67 7.33 -3.24
N CYS A 96 -12.45 6.80 -3.37
CA CYS A 96 -11.55 6.61 -2.23
C CYS A 96 -11.18 7.95 -1.61
N TRP A 97 -10.79 8.93 -2.43
CA TRP A 97 -10.46 10.28 -1.94
C TRP A 97 -11.64 10.94 -1.24
N GLU A 98 -12.84 10.90 -1.82
CA GLU A 98 -14.05 11.41 -1.20
C GLU A 98 -14.25 10.85 0.22
N ALA A 99 -13.93 9.57 0.44
CA ALA A 99 -14.08 8.94 1.74
C ALA A 99 -13.00 9.35 2.73
N VAL A 100 -11.72 9.41 2.31
CA VAL A 100 -10.59 9.61 3.24
C VAL A 100 -10.15 11.07 3.42
N GLN A 101 -10.56 12.00 2.55
CA GLN A 101 -10.09 13.40 2.55
C GLN A 101 -10.32 14.15 3.87
N HIS A 102 -11.26 13.70 4.69
CA HIS A 102 -11.58 14.30 5.98
C HIS A 102 -10.70 13.80 7.13
N ALA A 103 -9.85 12.79 6.88
CA ALA A 103 -8.87 12.32 7.87
C ALA A 103 -7.80 13.40 8.10
N ARG A 104 -7.28 13.48 9.33
CA ARG A 104 -6.13 14.35 9.62
C ARG A 104 -4.91 13.99 8.79
N ARG A 105 -4.76 12.70 8.49
CA ARG A 105 -3.65 12.13 7.73
C ARG A 105 -4.18 11.09 6.74
N PRO A 106 -4.70 11.53 5.57
CA PRO A 106 -5.24 10.61 4.58
C PRO A 106 -4.16 9.88 3.79
N ARG A 107 -4.50 8.69 3.29
CA ARG A 107 -3.72 7.91 2.31
C ARG A 107 -4.65 7.28 1.28
N ILE A 108 -4.26 7.32 0.02
CA ILE A 108 -4.88 6.51 -1.03
C ILE A 108 -3.95 5.32 -1.30
N HIS A 109 -4.52 4.11 -1.25
CA HIS A 109 -3.84 2.89 -1.67
C HIS A 109 -4.45 2.41 -2.98
N THR A 110 -3.69 2.51 -4.07
CA THR A 110 -4.14 2.01 -5.37
C THR A 110 -3.33 0.77 -5.79
N PHE A 111 -3.99 -0.14 -6.50
CA PHE A 111 -3.37 -1.41 -6.91
C PHE A 111 -3.82 -1.85 -8.30
N ILE A 112 -2.98 -2.66 -8.93
CA ILE A 112 -3.28 -3.37 -10.18
C ILE A 112 -2.55 -4.70 -10.22
N GLY A 113 -3.19 -5.74 -10.78
CA GLY A 113 -2.56 -7.05 -10.93
C GLY A 113 -1.49 -7.06 -12.01
N THR A 114 -0.25 -7.42 -11.68
CA THR A 114 0.90 -7.34 -12.60
C THR A 114 1.38 -8.69 -13.11
N SER A 115 0.96 -9.80 -12.48
CA SER A 115 1.33 -11.14 -12.95
C SER A 115 0.67 -11.49 -14.30
N PRO A 116 1.21 -12.48 -15.03
CA PRO A 116 0.62 -12.92 -16.31
C PRO A 116 -0.86 -13.27 -16.19
N LEU A 117 -1.26 -13.94 -15.10
CA LEU A 117 -2.65 -14.31 -14.85
C LEU A 117 -3.55 -13.07 -14.74
N HIS A 118 -3.13 -12.06 -13.98
CA HIS A 118 -3.93 -10.86 -13.75
C HIS A 118 -3.95 -9.92 -14.95
N ARG A 119 -2.89 -9.89 -15.76
CA ARG A 119 -2.88 -9.14 -17.03
C ARG A 119 -3.82 -9.74 -18.07
N ALA A 120 -4.00 -11.05 -18.06
CA ALA A 120 -4.88 -11.73 -19.02
C ALA A 120 -6.36 -11.40 -18.82
N ILE A 121 -6.80 -11.08 -17.60
CA ILE A 121 -8.22 -10.79 -17.28
C ILE A 121 -8.71 -9.52 -18.01
N PRO A 122 -8.03 -8.35 -17.90
CA PRO A 122 -8.43 -7.15 -18.63
C PRO A 122 -7.95 -7.14 -20.08
N ASN A 123 -7.24 -8.17 -20.53
CA ASN A 123 -6.64 -8.31 -21.86
C ASN A 123 -5.77 -7.10 -22.25
N LEU A 124 -4.97 -6.61 -21.30
CA LEU A 124 -4.04 -5.50 -21.49
C LEU A 124 -2.63 -6.01 -21.80
N THR A 125 -1.96 -5.33 -22.70
CA THR A 125 -0.52 -5.48 -22.91
C THR A 125 0.26 -4.93 -21.71
N MET A 126 1.54 -5.28 -21.61
CA MET A 126 2.44 -4.73 -20.59
C MET A 126 2.57 -3.20 -20.69
N ASP A 127 2.53 -2.66 -21.91
CA ASP A 127 2.66 -1.21 -22.14
C ASP A 127 1.39 -0.46 -21.74
N GLU A 128 0.21 -0.96 -22.13
CA GLU A 128 -1.08 -0.37 -21.74
C GLU A 128 -1.28 -0.43 -20.21
N MET A 129 -0.80 -1.48 -19.57
CA MET A 129 -0.84 -1.56 -18.11
C MET A 129 0.13 -0.57 -17.46
N ALA A 130 1.34 -0.42 -18.00
CA ALA A 130 2.31 0.57 -17.54
C ALA A 130 1.76 2.00 -17.66
N GLU A 131 1.12 2.32 -18.79
CA GLU A 131 0.44 3.61 -19.00
C GLU A 131 -0.70 3.82 -17.97
N ARG A 132 -1.50 2.79 -17.70
CA ARG A 132 -2.56 2.86 -16.69
C ARG A 132 -2.01 3.13 -15.29
N ILE A 133 -0.89 2.49 -14.92
CA ILE A 133 -0.21 2.74 -13.64
C ILE A 133 0.22 4.20 -13.55
N GLU A 134 0.90 4.71 -14.59
CA GLU A 134 1.34 6.10 -14.64
C GLU A 134 0.17 7.08 -14.47
N GLN A 135 -0.88 6.91 -15.26
CA GLN A 135 -2.06 7.79 -15.23
C GLN A 135 -2.76 7.76 -13.88
N THR A 136 -3.01 6.57 -13.32
CA THR A 136 -3.80 6.43 -12.09
C THR A 136 -3.02 6.82 -10.83
N VAL A 137 -1.72 6.54 -10.76
CA VAL A 137 -0.88 6.97 -9.63
C VAL A 137 -0.70 8.50 -9.68
N THR A 138 -0.49 9.09 -10.87
CA THR A 138 -0.43 10.54 -11.04
C THR A 138 -1.75 11.20 -10.63
N HIS A 139 -2.89 10.62 -11.01
CA HIS A 139 -4.20 11.11 -10.61
C HIS A 139 -4.38 11.09 -9.08
N ALA A 140 -4.07 9.97 -8.45
CA ALA A 140 -4.12 9.85 -6.99
C ALA A 140 -3.19 10.87 -6.30
N ARG A 141 -1.99 11.07 -6.85
CA ARG A 141 -1.01 12.04 -6.34
C ARG A 141 -1.49 13.49 -6.41
N ASN A 142 -2.29 13.83 -7.43
CA ASN A 142 -2.89 15.15 -7.54
C ASN A 142 -3.97 15.41 -6.48
N LEU A 143 -4.55 14.37 -5.89
CA LEU A 143 -5.56 14.44 -4.85
C LEU A 143 -4.96 14.38 -3.44
N CYS A 144 -3.93 13.56 -3.24
CA CYS A 144 -3.35 13.23 -1.94
C CYS A 144 -1.82 13.13 -2.02
N ASP A 145 -1.13 13.69 -1.01
CA ASP A 145 0.33 13.61 -0.95
C ASP A 145 0.89 12.26 -0.48
N ASN A 146 0.06 11.41 0.07
CA ASN A 146 0.45 10.12 0.63
C ASN A 146 -0.18 8.98 -0.18
N ILE A 147 0.58 8.44 -1.11
CA ILE A 147 0.13 7.39 -2.04
C ILE A 147 0.88 6.09 -1.78
N GLN A 148 0.13 5.03 -1.52
CA GLN A 148 0.63 3.67 -1.55
C GLN A 148 0.20 3.01 -2.86
N TRP A 149 1.15 2.34 -3.51
CA TRP A 149 0.87 1.57 -4.71
C TRP A 149 1.30 0.11 -4.54
N SER A 150 0.48 -0.82 -5.04
CA SER A 150 0.74 -2.27 -4.98
C SER A 150 0.65 -2.93 -6.36
N PRO A 151 1.72 -3.60 -6.82
CA PRO A 151 1.64 -4.58 -7.91
C PRO A 151 1.03 -5.87 -7.36
N MET A 152 -0.30 -6.01 -7.40
CA MET A 152 -0.97 -7.22 -6.91
C MET A 152 -0.39 -8.46 -7.60
N ASP A 153 -0.10 -9.51 -6.81
CA ASP A 153 0.55 -10.73 -7.25
C ASP A 153 2.02 -10.52 -7.68
N ALA A 154 2.73 -9.67 -6.93
CA ALA A 154 4.11 -9.28 -7.22
C ALA A 154 5.07 -10.47 -7.26
N THR A 155 4.88 -11.45 -6.37
CA THR A 155 5.76 -12.63 -6.26
C THR A 155 5.70 -13.56 -7.48
N ARG A 156 4.65 -13.45 -8.31
CA ARG A 156 4.50 -14.19 -9.58
C ARG A 156 4.63 -13.30 -10.82
N THR A 157 5.00 -12.04 -10.64
CA THR A 157 5.29 -11.12 -11.74
C THR A 157 6.72 -11.31 -12.24
N GLU A 158 6.94 -11.24 -13.54
CA GLU A 158 8.27 -11.32 -14.13
C GLU A 158 9.15 -10.18 -13.59
N LEU A 159 10.34 -10.50 -13.13
CA LEU A 159 11.17 -9.57 -12.36
C LEU A 159 11.50 -8.28 -13.12
N ASP A 160 11.85 -8.37 -14.41
CA ASP A 160 12.17 -7.20 -15.22
C ASP A 160 10.95 -6.29 -15.42
N TYR A 161 9.77 -6.90 -15.57
CA TYR A 161 8.53 -6.15 -15.64
C TYR A 161 8.17 -5.51 -14.30
N LEU A 162 8.38 -6.23 -13.20
CA LEU A 162 8.17 -5.70 -11.85
C LEU A 162 9.07 -4.47 -11.57
N TYR A 163 10.34 -4.52 -11.97
CA TYR A 163 11.23 -3.35 -11.88
C TYR A 163 10.65 -2.14 -12.64
N ARG A 164 10.23 -2.37 -13.89
CA ARG A 164 9.65 -1.33 -14.74
C ARG A 164 8.43 -0.67 -14.12
N VAL A 165 7.46 -1.46 -13.63
CA VAL A 165 6.21 -0.89 -13.11
C VAL A 165 6.39 -0.23 -11.74
N VAL A 166 7.31 -0.72 -10.91
CA VAL A 166 7.68 -0.08 -9.64
C VAL A 166 8.35 1.28 -9.92
N GLU A 167 9.28 1.35 -10.87
CA GLU A 167 9.89 2.61 -11.28
C GLU A 167 8.85 3.62 -11.78
N ILE A 168 7.90 3.19 -12.60
CA ILE A 168 6.81 4.03 -13.09
C ILE A 168 5.97 4.55 -11.93
N ALA A 169 5.56 3.70 -11.00
CA ALA A 169 4.78 4.11 -9.84
C ALA A 169 5.51 5.14 -8.97
N ILE A 170 6.81 4.95 -8.74
CA ILE A 170 7.65 5.92 -8.00
C ILE A 170 7.69 7.26 -8.74
N LYS A 171 7.99 7.26 -10.04
CA LYS A 171 8.05 8.48 -10.87
C LYS A 171 6.71 9.20 -10.94
N SER A 172 5.60 8.47 -10.87
CA SER A 172 4.24 9.01 -10.88
C SER A 172 3.80 9.57 -9.52
N GLY A 173 4.61 9.40 -8.47
CA GLY A 173 4.41 10.02 -7.16
C GLY A 173 3.97 9.08 -6.03
N ALA A 174 4.08 7.77 -6.19
CA ALA A 174 3.92 6.84 -5.07
C ALA A 174 4.97 7.12 -3.99
N THR A 175 4.56 7.20 -2.74
CA THR A 175 5.42 7.41 -1.57
C THR A 175 5.71 6.12 -0.82
N THR A 176 4.88 5.11 -1.04
CA THR A 176 5.04 3.76 -0.51
C THR A 176 4.80 2.74 -1.62
N ILE A 177 5.72 1.81 -1.77
CA ILE A 177 5.60 0.65 -2.65
C ILE A 177 5.39 -0.59 -1.78
N ASN A 178 4.20 -1.18 -1.86
CA ASN A 178 3.89 -2.40 -1.12
C ASN A 178 4.01 -3.60 -2.05
N ILE A 179 4.73 -4.62 -1.62
CA ILE A 179 5.02 -5.84 -2.40
C ILE A 179 4.23 -7.01 -1.82
N PRO A 180 3.06 -7.36 -2.42
CA PRO A 180 2.22 -8.41 -1.88
C PRO A 180 2.64 -9.81 -2.36
N ASP A 181 2.70 -10.75 -1.40
CA ASP A 181 2.60 -12.19 -1.64
C ASP A 181 1.12 -12.59 -1.59
N THR A 182 0.43 -12.34 -2.71
CA THR A 182 -1.04 -12.44 -2.80
C THR A 182 -1.56 -13.87 -2.64
N VAL A 183 -0.75 -14.86 -3.01
CA VAL A 183 -1.13 -16.28 -2.89
C VAL A 183 -0.52 -16.97 -1.66
N GLY A 184 0.25 -16.26 -0.85
CA GLY A 184 0.78 -16.73 0.43
C GLY A 184 1.71 -17.93 0.33
N TYR A 185 2.54 -17.98 -0.71
CA TYR A 185 3.25 -19.22 -1.09
C TYR A 185 4.78 -19.02 -1.22
N THR A 186 5.24 -17.80 -1.03
CA THR A 186 6.66 -17.45 -1.07
C THR A 186 7.37 -17.89 0.22
N ALA A 187 8.59 -18.40 0.10
CA ALA A 187 9.42 -18.69 1.27
C ALA A 187 10.13 -17.42 1.78
N PRO A 188 10.49 -17.32 3.09
CA PRO A 188 11.08 -16.11 3.67
C PRO A 188 12.33 -15.61 2.94
N ARG A 189 13.20 -16.53 2.53
CA ARG A 189 14.41 -16.18 1.76
C ARG A 189 14.06 -15.56 0.40
N GLU A 190 13.06 -16.08 -0.28
CA GLU A 190 12.62 -15.58 -1.59
C GLU A 190 12.00 -14.19 -1.46
N SER A 191 11.15 -13.98 -0.43
CA SER A 191 10.57 -12.69 -0.09
C SER A 191 11.66 -11.64 0.16
N ALA A 192 12.61 -11.95 1.05
CA ALA A 192 13.73 -11.07 1.36
C ALA A 192 14.59 -10.74 0.12
N GLU A 193 14.90 -11.72 -0.72
CA GLU A 193 15.67 -11.50 -1.95
C GLU A 193 14.91 -10.66 -2.99
N LEU A 194 13.59 -10.81 -3.08
CA LEU A 194 12.77 -9.97 -3.97
C LEU A 194 12.84 -8.50 -3.54
N ILE A 195 12.62 -8.21 -2.26
CA ILE A 195 12.69 -6.85 -1.72
C ILE A 195 14.09 -6.25 -1.92
N LYS A 196 15.15 -7.00 -1.59
CA LYS A 196 16.54 -6.55 -1.82
C LYS A 196 16.82 -6.21 -3.30
N LYS A 197 16.33 -7.04 -4.22
CA LYS A 197 16.50 -6.80 -5.66
C LYS A 197 15.76 -5.54 -6.10
N LEU A 198 14.54 -5.31 -5.61
CA LEU A 198 13.77 -4.09 -5.91
C LEU A 198 14.51 -2.85 -5.41
N ILE A 199 14.90 -2.82 -4.14
CA ILE A 199 15.62 -1.68 -3.54
C ILE A 199 16.95 -1.41 -4.29
N LYS A 200 17.65 -2.45 -4.71
CA LYS A 200 18.95 -2.32 -5.38
C LYS A 200 18.85 -1.86 -6.83
N ASN A 201 17.84 -2.32 -7.57
CA ASN A 201 17.84 -2.21 -9.04
C ASN A 201 16.79 -1.23 -9.57
N VAL A 202 15.81 -0.80 -8.76
CA VAL A 202 14.81 0.15 -9.22
C VAL A 202 15.29 1.59 -8.98
N PRO A 203 15.35 2.44 -10.01
CA PRO A 203 15.66 3.84 -9.85
C PRO A 203 14.65 4.56 -8.94
N GLY A 204 15.14 5.34 -7.97
CA GLY A 204 14.31 6.06 -7.01
C GLY A 204 13.80 5.23 -5.83
N ALA A 205 14.20 3.97 -5.71
CA ALA A 205 13.79 3.11 -4.60
C ALA A 205 14.17 3.66 -3.22
N ASP A 206 15.24 4.44 -3.13
CA ASP A 206 15.73 5.12 -1.92
C ASP A 206 14.86 6.31 -1.49
N SER A 207 13.97 6.78 -2.34
CA SER A 207 13.06 7.91 -2.07
C SER A 207 11.69 7.49 -1.52
N VAL A 208 11.40 6.20 -1.45
CA VAL A 208 10.09 5.65 -1.04
C VAL A 208 10.22 4.65 0.10
N VAL A 209 9.12 4.39 0.78
CA VAL A 209 9.02 3.31 1.75
C VAL A 209 8.65 2.02 1.02
N PHE A 210 9.38 0.92 1.29
CA PHE A 210 8.95 -0.42 0.89
C PHE A 210 8.15 -1.05 2.02
N ALA A 211 6.99 -1.62 1.67
CA ALA A 211 6.12 -2.37 2.56
C ALA A 211 5.94 -3.80 2.06
N THR A 212 5.64 -4.70 2.96
CA THR A 212 5.28 -6.09 2.66
C THR A 212 3.83 -6.36 3.04
N HIS A 213 3.17 -7.23 2.29
CA HIS A 213 1.83 -7.73 2.58
C HIS A 213 1.80 -9.21 2.21
N CYS A 214 1.78 -10.09 3.19
CA CYS A 214 1.94 -11.53 2.96
C CYS A 214 0.70 -12.28 3.43
N HIS A 215 0.08 -13.05 2.53
CA HIS A 215 -0.97 -14.00 2.87
C HIS A 215 -0.39 -15.23 3.57
N ASN A 216 -1.23 -15.95 4.32
CA ASN A 216 -0.79 -16.99 5.26
C ASN A 216 -1.14 -18.41 4.83
N ASP A 217 -1.31 -18.67 3.54
CA ASP A 217 -1.73 -19.97 3.01
C ASP A 217 -0.79 -21.11 3.41
N LEU A 218 0.50 -20.85 3.47
CA LEU A 218 1.50 -21.80 3.94
C LEU A 218 1.97 -21.55 5.38
N GLY A 219 1.32 -20.65 6.13
CA GLY A 219 1.71 -20.33 7.51
C GLY A 219 2.99 -19.50 7.62
N MET A 220 3.41 -18.83 6.53
CA MET A 220 4.70 -18.12 6.46
C MET A 220 4.55 -16.59 6.46
N ALA A 221 3.35 -16.03 6.56
CA ALA A 221 3.12 -14.58 6.44
C ALA A 221 4.02 -13.77 7.38
N THR A 222 4.08 -14.12 8.66
CA THR A 222 4.92 -13.44 9.64
C THR A 222 6.41 -13.54 9.29
N ALA A 223 6.88 -14.73 8.93
CA ALA A 223 8.29 -14.94 8.59
C ALA A 223 8.69 -14.21 7.29
N ASN A 224 7.76 -14.08 6.32
CA ASN A 224 7.98 -13.35 5.08
C ASN A 224 7.98 -11.84 5.27
N SER A 225 7.32 -11.33 6.33
CA SER A 225 7.20 -9.90 6.61
C SER A 225 8.34 -9.36 7.47
N LEU A 226 9.07 -10.23 8.19
CA LEU A 226 10.18 -9.88 9.09
C LEU A 226 11.54 -9.99 8.38
#